data_157dc1f0224e3db49b16609fe0304f32
#
_entry.id   157dc1f0224e3db49b16609fe0304f32
#
_cell.length_a   1.000
_cell.length_b   1.000
_cell.length_c   1.000
_cell.angle_alpha   90.00
_cell.angle_beta   90.00
_cell.angle_gamma   90.00
#
_symmetry.space_group_name_H-M   'P 1'
#
loop_
_entity.id
_entity.type
_entity.pdbx_description
1 polymer ?
#
loop_
_entity_poly.entity_id
_entity_poly.type
_entity_poly.pdbx_seq_one_letter_code
_entity_poly.pdbx_strand_id
1 'polypeptide(L)'
;MREIAKILLKLKAVTLSPEDPYTWASGIKSPIYCDNRLTLSYPEDRKVVENGLVNLIKEKFSDAEYIMGTATAGIPHAAIIADKLNLPMGFVRSSNKDHGKQNKIEGAKIPGAKVVVIEDLFSTGGSSIEAAKALCDAGYEVLGIVSIFTYNMKSATENFKAAGFKHESLTNFDELIEVAHEMNYIKESEILKLQTFRDNPKDSSWMNVWSTFWVKKVKFKLRGKKVELL
;
A
#
# COMPACT_ATOMS: atom_id res chain seq x y z
N MET A 1 -12.06 0.00 -6.30
CA MET A 1 -10.96 0.83 -5.76
C MET A 1 -11.47 1.87 -4.78
N ARG A 2 -12.39 2.76 -5.16
CA ARG A 2 -12.92 3.85 -4.28
C ARG A 2 -13.58 3.38 -2.98
N GLU A 3 -14.32 2.26 -3.02
CA GLU A 3 -14.94 1.68 -1.82
C GLU A 3 -13.90 1.26 -0.78
N ILE A 4 -12.81 0.64 -1.21
CA ILE A 4 -11.71 0.26 -0.31
C ILE A 4 -11.07 1.51 0.31
N ALA A 5 -10.81 2.56 -0.47
CA ALA A 5 -10.28 3.82 0.05
C ALA A 5 -11.20 4.44 1.12
N LYS A 6 -12.53 4.42 0.91
CA LYS A 6 -13.52 4.87 1.92
C LYS A 6 -13.45 4.05 3.19
N ILE A 7 -13.35 2.72 3.08
CA ILE A 7 -13.21 1.82 4.23
C ILE A 7 -11.94 2.15 5.02
N LEU A 8 -10.79 2.28 4.34
CA LEU A 8 -9.52 2.56 5.01
C LEU A 8 -9.55 3.89 5.79
N LEU A 9 -10.15 4.94 5.22
CA LEU A 9 -10.33 6.23 5.89
C LEU A 9 -11.32 6.16 7.05
N LYS A 10 -12.49 5.52 6.85
CA LYS A 10 -13.54 5.33 7.86
C LYS A 10 -12.99 4.61 9.09
N LEU A 11 -12.23 3.54 8.90
CA LEU A 11 -11.65 2.73 9.97
C LEU A 11 -10.39 3.36 10.57
N LYS A 12 -9.92 4.46 10.03
CA LYS A 12 -8.61 5.05 10.36
C LYS A 12 -7.44 4.08 10.15
N ALA A 13 -7.63 3.07 9.29
CA ALA A 13 -6.55 2.21 8.82
C ALA A 13 -5.55 3.02 7.98
N VAL A 14 -6.03 4.05 7.29
CA VAL A 14 -5.20 5.12 6.73
C VAL A 14 -5.66 6.45 7.31
N THR A 15 -4.70 7.25 7.77
CA THR A 15 -4.92 8.60 8.28
C THR A 15 -4.03 9.60 7.56
N LEU A 16 -4.57 10.79 7.28
CA LEU A 16 -3.88 11.88 6.61
C LEU A 16 -3.74 13.06 7.56
N SER A 17 -2.53 13.59 7.72
CA SER A 17 -2.21 14.74 8.58
C SER A 17 -1.12 15.60 7.93
N PRO A 18 -1.43 16.34 6.85
CA PRO A 18 -0.42 17.13 6.13
C PRO A 18 0.04 18.38 6.87
N GLU A 19 -0.72 18.87 7.85
CA GLU A 19 -0.33 20.04 8.68
C GLU A 19 0.47 19.62 9.93
N ASP A 20 0.21 18.41 10.46
CA ASP A 20 0.94 17.84 11.61
C ASP A 20 1.42 16.42 11.25
N PRO A 21 2.55 16.31 10.53
CA PRO A 21 2.97 15.06 9.94
C PRO A 21 3.51 14.05 10.96
N TYR A 22 3.24 12.78 10.70
CA TYR A 22 3.83 11.65 11.41
C TYR A 22 5.35 11.60 11.19
N THR A 23 6.05 10.92 12.10
CA THR A 23 7.46 10.59 11.89
C THR A 23 7.58 9.07 11.77
N TRP A 24 7.98 8.60 10.59
CA TRP A 24 8.23 7.17 10.39
C TRP A 24 9.49 6.72 11.14
N ALA A 25 9.63 5.41 11.36
CA ALA A 25 10.82 4.83 12.00
C ALA A 25 12.14 5.20 11.29
N SER A 26 12.09 5.50 10.00
CA SER A 26 13.21 6.00 9.20
C SER A 26 13.57 7.47 9.46
N GLY A 27 12.78 8.19 10.28
CA GLY A 27 12.92 9.62 10.52
C GLY A 27 12.21 10.50 9.47
N ILE A 28 11.64 9.93 8.42
CA ILE A 28 10.92 10.68 7.39
C ILE A 28 9.64 11.29 7.99
N LYS A 29 9.42 12.58 7.75
CA LYS A 29 8.15 13.25 8.04
C LYS A 29 7.15 12.87 6.96
N SER A 30 6.02 12.28 7.36
CA SER A 30 5.00 11.76 6.46
C SER A 30 3.62 12.32 6.76
N PRO A 31 2.89 12.83 5.77
CA PRO A 31 1.51 13.29 5.94
C PRO A 31 0.50 12.13 5.98
N ILE A 32 0.97 10.88 5.90
CA ILE A 32 0.13 9.69 5.89
C ILE A 32 0.69 8.64 6.85
N TYR A 33 -0.21 7.96 7.55
CA TYR A 33 0.07 6.76 8.31
C TYR A 33 -0.91 5.66 7.88
N CYS A 34 -0.42 4.44 7.73
CA CYS A 34 -1.19 3.28 7.31
C CYS A 34 -0.97 2.11 8.28
N ASP A 35 -2.08 1.55 8.78
CA ASP A 35 -2.15 0.29 9.51
C ASP A 35 -3.36 -0.53 9.03
N ASN A 36 -3.17 -1.27 7.96
CA ASN A 36 -4.24 -2.06 7.35
C ASN A 36 -4.70 -3.23 8.24
N ARG A 37 -3.95 -3.60 9.28
CA ARG A 37 -4.34 -4.62 10.26
C ARG A 37 -5.63 -4.25 10.99
N LEU A 38 -5.96 -2.97 11.09
CA LEU A 38 -7.22 -2.50 11.67
C LEU A 38 -8.46 -3.05 10.92
N THR A 39 -8.33 -3.31 9.62
CA THR A 39 -9.44 -3.89 8.83
C THR A 39 -9.88 -5.26 9.36
N LEU A 40 -8.96 -6.01 9.98
CA LEU A 40 -9.25 -7.35 10.53
C LEU A 40 -10.24 -7.31 11.68
N SER A 41 -10.30 -6.19 12.42
CA SER A 41 -11.17 -6.02 13.60
C SER A 41 -12.62 -5.67 13.25
N TYR A 42 -12.93 -5.37 11.99
CA TYR A 42 -14.26 -4.95 11.52
C TYR A 42 -14.83 -5.95 10.51
N PRO A 43 -15.61 -6.96 10.95
CA PRO A 43 -15.99 -8.10 10.11
C PRO A 43 -16.67 -7.73 8.79
N GLU A 44 -17.55 -6.71 8.77
CA GLU A 44 -18.25 -6.34 7.53
C GLU A 44 -17.33 -5.63 6.55
N ASP A 45 -16.52 -4.66 7.01
CA ASP A 45 -15.55 -3.97 6.17
C ASP A 45 -14.42 -4.95 5.70
N ARG A 46 -13.99 -5.86 6.59
CA ARG A 46 -13.06 -6.95 6.26
C ARG A 46 -13.57 -7.80 5.11
N LYS A 47 -14.86 -8.20 5.14
CA LYS A 47 -15.46 -8.97 4.03
C LYS A 47 -15.30 -8.28 2.68
N VAL A 48 -15.49 -6.96 2.63
CA VAL A 48 -15.34 -6.19 1.39
C VAL A 48 -13.89 -6.21 0.91
N VAL A 49 -12.94 -5.97 1.82
CA VAL A 49 -11.50 -6.01 1.51
C VAL A 49 -11.08 -7.38 0.99
N GLU A 50 -11.43 -8.45 1.72
CA GLU A 50 -11.04 -9.81 1.36
C GLU A 50 -11.69 -10.28 0.05
N ASN A 51 -12.96 -9.94 -0.16
CA ASN A 51 -13.62 -10.25 -1.44
C ASN A 51 -12.97 -9.48 -2.60
N GLY A 52 -12.56 -8.23 -2.35
CA GLY A 52 -11.78 -7.45 -3.32
C GLY A 52 -10.50 -8.16 -3.72
N LEU A 53 -9.70 -8.64 -2.74
CA LEU A 53 -8.46 -9.38 -2.99
C LEU A 53 -8.73 -10.70 -3.74
N VAL A 54 -9.75 -11.45 -3.35
CA VAL A 54 -10.16 -12.68 -4.03
C VAL A 54 -10.51 -12.41 -5.50
N ASN A 55 -11.30 -11.35 -5.76
CA ASN A 55 -11.69 -10.98 -7.13
C ASN A 55 -10.49 -10.54 -7.95
N LEU A 56 -9.57 -9.76 -7.36
CA LEU A 56 -8.34 -9.33 -8.00
C LEU A 56 -7.46 -10.53 -8.40
N ILE A 57 -7.33 -11.52 -7.50
CA ILE A 57 -6.57 -12.74 -7.79
C ILE A 57 -7.23 -13.54 -8.92
N LYS A 58 -8.55 -13.73 -8.88
CA LYS A 58 -9.29 -14.43 -9.95
C LYS A 58 -9.14 -13.75 -11.31
N GLU A 59 -9.11 -12.42 -11.33
CA GLU A 59 -9.00 -11.64 -12.58
C GLU A 59 -7.57 -11.62 -13.13
N LYS A 60 -6.57 -11.41 -12.30
CA LYS A 60 -5.18 -11.17 -12.73
C LYS A 60 -4.28 -12.40 -12.63
N PHE A 61 -4.63 -13.36 -11.78
CA PHE A 61 -3.80 -14.52 -11.43
C PHE A 61 -4.67 -15.79 -11.31
N SER A 62 -5.51 -16.03 -12.32
CA SER A 62 -6.50 -17.13 -12.34
C SER A 62 -5.89 -18.52 -12.14
N ASP A 63 -4.62 -18.68 -12.47
CA ASP A 63 -3.86 -19.93 -12.36
C ASP A 63 -3.23 -20.14 -10.98
N ALA A 64 -3.57 -19.31 -9.98
CA ALA A 64 -3.04 -19.45 -8.63
C ALA A 64 -3.41 -20.81 -8.03
N GLU A 65 -2.41 -21.54 -7.53
CA GLU A 65 -2.55 -22.85 -6.90
C GLU A 65 -2.23 -22.80 -5.40
N TYR A 66 -1.58 -21.72 -4.92
CA TYR A 66 -1.13 -21.58 -3.56
C TYR A 66 -1.10 -20.12 -3.13
N ILE A 67 -1.56 -19.81 -1.94
CA ILE A 67 -1.56 -18.44 -1.39
C ILE A 67 -0.47 -18.32 -0.32
N MET A 68 0.40 -17.32 -0.46
CA MET A 68 1.51 -17.07 0.49
C MET A 68 1.40 -15.68 1.10
N GLY A 69 1.26 -15.59 2.43
CA GLY A 69 1.26 -14.32 3.15
C GLY A 69 2.68 -13.84 3.48
N THR A 70 2.91 -12.53 3.48
CA THR A 70 4.12 -11.96 4.07
C THR A 70 3.93 -11.77 5.58
N ALA A 71 4.91 -12.19 6.36
CA ALA A 71 4.86 -11.96 7.80
C ALA A 71 5.16 -10.48 8.12
N THR A 72 4.34 -9.83 8.94
CA THR A 72 3.27 -10.40 9.77
C THR A 72 1.89 -10.05 9.20
N ALA A 73 1.72 -8.90 8.58
CA ALA A 73 0.41 -8.34 8.26
C ALA A 73 -0.30 -9.05 7.09
N GLY A 74 0.46 -9.62 6.16
CA GLY A 74 -0.12 -10.39 5.04
C GLY A 74 -0.69 -11.76 5.44
N ILE A 75 -0.27 -12.33 6.59
CA ILE A 75 -0.68 -13.68 7.00
C ILE A 75 -2.20 -13.83 7.18
N PRO A 76 -2.88 -12.99 8.00
CA PRO A 76 -4.31 -13.17 8.23
C PRO A 76 -5.14 -12.98 6.95
N HIS A 77 -4.77 -12.03 6.10
CA HIS A 77 -5.41 -11.83 4.80
C HIS A 77 -5.21 -13.05 3.88
N ALA A 78 -4.00 -13.58 3.80
CA ALA A 78 -3.70 -14.79 3.04
C ALA A 78 -4.53 -15.99 3.51
N ALA A 79 -4.72 -16.16 4.82
CA ALA A 79 -5.53 -17.24 5.38
C ALA A 79 -7.00 -17.14 4.95
N ILE A 80 -7.59 -15.95 5.05
CA ILE A 80 -8.98 -15.73 4.65
C ILE A 80 -9.17 -15.90 3.14
N ILE A 81 -8.22 -15.39 2.32
CA ILE A 81 -8.25 -15.52 0.86
C ILE A 81 -8.14 -16.99 0.45
N ALA A 82 -7.20 -17.72 1.06
CA ALA A 82 -6.99 -19.15 0.76
C ALA A 82 -8.24 -19.97 1.08
N ASP A 83 -8.89 -19.73 2.22
CA ASP A 83 -10.17 -20.36 2.59
C ASP A 83 -11.25 -20.07 1.54
N LYS A 84 -11.43 -18.81 1.14
CA LYS A 84 -12.41 -18.41 0.12
C LYS A 84 -12.14 -18.99 -1.28
N LEU A 85 -10.88 -19.21 -1.62
CA LEU A 85 -10.45 -19.79 -2.91
C LEU A 85 -10.37 -21.33 -2.86
N ASN A 86 -10.49 -21.94 -1.67
CA ASN A 86 -10.23 -23.34 -1.40
C ASN A 86 -8.82 -23.77 -1.90
N LEU A 87 -7.81 -22.94 -1.60
CA LEU A 87 -6.43 -23.17 -1.96
C LEU A 87 -5.57 -23.39 -0.71
N PRO A 88 -4.44 -24.14 -0.81
CA PRO A 88 -3.47 -24.24 0.26
C PRO A 88 -2.88 -22.87 0.59
N MET A 89 -2.44 -22.70 1.86
CA MET A 89 -1.86 -21.47 2.38
C MET A 89 -0.55 -21.73 3.11
N GLY A 90 0.39 -20.81 2.94
CA GLY A 90 1.62 -20.69 3.72
C GLY A 90 1.98 -19.23 3.94
N PHE A 91 3.16 -18.97 4.50
CA PHE A 91 3.65 -17.61 4.67
C PHE A 91 5.18 -17.53 4.66
N VAL A 92 5.70 -16.35 4.33
CA VAL A 92 7.13 -16.05 4.32
C VAL A 92 7.48 -15.15 5.49
N ARG A 93 8.44 -15.58 6.33
CA ARG A 93 8.92 -14.81 7.48
C ARG A 93 9.90 -13.71 7.06
N SER A 94 9.94 -12.63 7.82
CA SER A 94 10.87 -11.51 7.60
C SER A 94 12.32 -11.86 7.95
N SER A 95 12.55 -12.82 8.88
CA SER A 95 13.88 -13.22 9.33
C SER A 95 14.06 -14.74 9.29
N ASN A 96 15.31 -15.20 9.23
CA ASN A 96 15.65 -16.61 9.36
C ASN A 96 15.39 -17.10 10.80
N LYS A 97 15.14 -18.42 10.98
CA LYS A 97 15.18 -19.05 12.33
C LYS A 97 16.61 -19.08 12.83
N ASP A 98 16.82 -18.68 14.08
CA ASP A 98 18.17 -18.65 14.71
C ASP A 98 18.84 -20.02 14.87
N HIS A 99 18.14 -21.11 14.57
CA HIS A 99 18.65 -22.47 14.75
C HIS A 99 18.57 -23.30 13.46
N GLY A 100 19.63 -23.24 12.66
CA GLY A 100 20.09 -24.34 11.77
C GLY A 100 19.29 -24.67 10.52
N LYS A 101 18.10 -24.14 10.28
CA LYS A 101 17.37 -24.26 9.00
C LYS A 101 17.03 -22.88 8.45
N GLN A 102 17.71 -22.51 7.39
CA GLN A 102 17.52 -21.25 6.64
C GLN A 102 16.17 -21.21 5.89
N ASN A 103 15.08 -21.61 6.52
CA ASN A 103 13.80 -21.70 5.84
C ASN A 103 12.90 -20.55 6.31
N LYS A 104 12.77 -19.53 5.47
CA LYS A 104 11.84 -18.41 5.70
C LYS A 104 10.39 -18.79 5.41
N ILE A 105 10.14 -19.91 4.73
CA ILE A 105 8.83 -20.32 4.23
C ILE A 105 8.22 -21.31 5.21
N GLU A 106 7.01 -21.04 5.64
CA GLU A 106 6.18 -21.91 6.49
C GLU A 106 4.96 -22.41 5.70
N GLY A 107 4.63 -23.67 5.90
CA GLY A 107 3.59 -24.40 5.17
C GLY A 107 4.15 -25.59 4.41
N ALA A 108 3.28 -26.29 3.67
CA ALA A 108 3.69 -27.41 2.84
C ALA A 108 4.57 -26.94 1.68
N LYS A 109 5.66 -27.68 1.41
CA LYS A 109 6.51 -27.42 0.26
C LYS A 109 5.92 -28.13 -0.96
N ILE A 110 5.53 -27.35 -1.97
CA ILE A 110 4.98 -27.84 -3.23
C ILE A 110 5.79 -27.19 -4.37
N PRO A 111 6.98 -27.72 -4.70
CA PRO A 111 7.81 -27.18 -5.76
C PRO A 111 7.06 -27.15 -7.09
N GLY A 112 7.21 -26.05 -7.84
CA GLY A 112 6.50 -25.82 -9.09
C GLY A 112 5.09 -25.25 -8.93
N ALA A 113 4.54 -25.17 -7.70
CA ALA A 113 3.22 -24.58 -7.52
C ALA A 113 3.22 -23.07 -7.87
N LYS A 114 2.15 -22.65 -8.52
CA LYS A 114 1.91 -21.25 -8.89
C LYS A 114 1.37 -20.45 -7.72
N VAL A 115 2.15 -19.49 -7.24
CA VAL A 115 1.90 -18.76 -5.99
C VAL A 115 1.49 -17.31 -6.25
N VAL A 116 0.49 -16.83 -5.51
CA VAL A 116 0.23 -15.41 -5.32
C VAL A 116 0.64 -15.02 -3.90
N VAL A 117 1.46 -13.96 -3.80
CA VAL A 117 1.93 -13.41 -2.52
C VAL A 117 0.97 -12.32 -2.05
N ILE A 118 0.57 -12.38 -0.78
CA ILE A 118 -0.35 -11.43 -0.15
C ILE A 118 0.42 -10.54 0.82
N GLU A 119 0.30 -9.25 0.61
CA GLU A 119 0.83 -8.20 1.48
C GLU A 119 -0.32 -7.28 1.93
N ASP A 120 -0.15 -6.49 2.97
CA ASP A 120 -1.13 -5.48 3.36
C ASP A 120 -0.86 -4.12 2.71
N LEU A 121 0.40 -3.74 2.54
CA LEU A 121 0.84 -2.42 2.09
C LEU A 121 2.09 -2.50 1.21
N PHE A 122 2.06 -1.85 0.05
CA PHE A 122 3.28 -1.52 -0.69
C PHE A 122 3.76 -0.11 -0.36
N SER A 123 4.87 -0.01 0.37
CA SER A 123 5.63 1.24 0.51
C SER A 123 6.65 1.33 -0.64
N THR A 124 7.83 0.72 -0.48
CA THR A 124 8.85 0.59 -1.53
C THR A 124 8.84 -0.79 -2.20
N GLY A 125 8.03 -1.72 -1.73
CA GLY A 125 7.94 -3.09 -2.21
C GLY A 125 9.07 -4.03 -1.76
N GLY A 126 10.04 -3.55 -0.96
CA GLY A 126 11.23 -4.33 -0.63
C GLY A 126 10.94 -5.66 0.05
N SER A 127 10.15 -5.67 1.14
CA SER A 127 9.78 -6.87 1.88
C SER A 127 9.05 -7.90 1.03
N SER A 128 8.11 -7.43 0.22
CA SER A 128 7.30 -8.27 -0.66
C SER A 128 8.14 -8.90 -1.78
N ILE A 129 9.09 -8.13 -2.34
CA ILE A 129 10.04 -8.61 -3.35
C ILE A 129 10.97 -9.66 -2.75
N GLU A 130 11.48 -9.45 -1.52
CA GLU A 130 12.32 -10.43 -0.83
C GLU A 130 11.56 -11.73 -0.56
N ALA A 131 10.29 -11.64 -0.16
CA ALA A 131 9.43 -12.80 0.04
C ALA A 131 9.22 -13.57 -1.28
N ALA A 132 8.93 -12.87 -2.36
CA ALA A 132 8.75 -13.47 -3.69
C ALA A 132 10.03 -14.15 -4.19
N LYS A 133 11.21 -13.53 -4.01
CA LYS A 133 12.51 -14.13 -4.35
C LYS A 133 12.76 -15.41 -3.54
N ALA A 134 12.50 -15.39 -2.22
CA ALA A 134 12.67 -16.57 -1.38
C ALA A 134 11.76 -17.74 -1.83
N LEU A 135 10.57 -17.45 -2.33
CA LEU A 135 9.67 -18.45 -2.92
C LEU A 135 10.22 -18.99 -4.24
N CYS A 136 10.72 -18.15 -5.14
CA CYS A 136 11.39 -18.59 -6.38
C CYS A 136 12.61 -19.47 -6.08
N ASP A 137 13.46 -19.07 -5.12
CA ASP A 137 14.64 -19.84 -4.69
C ASP A 137 14.26 -21.22 -4.09
N ALA A 138 13.05 -21.33 -3.54
CA ALA A 138 12.50 -22.59 -3.02
C ALA A 138 11.76 -23.43 -4.10
N GLY A 139 11.77 -22.98 -5.37
CA GLY A 139 11.21 -23.69 -6.50
C GLY A 139 9.73 -23.43 -6.79
N TYR A 140 9.15 -22.38 -6.23
CA TYR A 140 7.78 -21.95 -6.57
C TYR A 140 7.77 -21.04 -7.81
N GLU A 141 6.67 -21.04 -8.55
CA GLU A 141 6.39 -20.08 -9.61
C GLU A 141 5.56 -18.92 -9.04
N VAL A 142 6.18 -17.75 -8.83
CA VAL A 142 5.48 -16.57 -8.30
C VAL A 142 4.78 -15.85 -9.45
N LEU A 143 3.44 -15.96 -9.51
CA LEU A 143 2.60 -15.30 -10.53
C LEU A 143 2.55 -13.78 -10.32
N GLY A 144 2.51 -13.34 -9.07
CA GLY A 144 2.47 -11.94 -8.69
C GLY A 144 2.29 -11.72 -7.20
N ILE A 145 2.25 -10.44 -6.84
CA ILE A 145 2.14 -9.96 -5.46
C ILE A 145 0.94 -9.03 -5.40
N VAL A 146 0.04 -9.20 -4.44
CA VAL A 146 -1.13 -8.33 -4.27
C VAL A 146 -1.14 -7.68 -2.90
N SER A 147 -1.68 -6.45 -2.81
CA SER A 147 -1.85 -5.75 -1.53
C SER A 147 -3.21 -5.06 -1.43
N ILE A 148 -3.56 -4.66 -0.20
CA ILE A 148 -4.75 -3.84 0.05
C ILE A 148 -4.51 -2.43 -0.46
N PHE A 149 -3.35 -1.86 -0.15
CA PHE A 149 -3.02 -0.46 -0.42
C PHE A 149 -1.58 -0.30 -0.93
N THR A 150 -1.37 0.65 -1.82
CA THR A 150 -0.04 1.10 -2.22
C THR A 150 0.10 2.61 -2.06
N TYR A 151 1.26 3.06 -1.57
CA TYR A 151 1.61 4.49 -1.63
C TYR A 151 1.85 4.99 -3.05
N ASN A 152 1.91 4.10 -4.03
CA ASN A 152 2.16 4.43 -5.44
C ASN A 152 3.43 5.26 -5.65
N MET A 153 4.45 5.01 -4.82
CA MET A 153 5.75 5.67 -4.92
C MET A 153 6.50 5.20 -6.17
N LYS A 154 7.17 6.12 -6.84
CA LYS A 154 8.01 5.81 -8.01
C LYS A 154 9.03 4.71 -7.71
N SER A 155 9.65 4.74 -6.52
CA SER A 155 10.61 3.73 -6.08
C SER A 155 9.99 2.32 -6.00
N ALA A 156 8.73 2.17 -5.62
CA ALA A 156 8.05 0.87 -5.59
C ALA A 156 7.90 0.32 -7.01
N THR A 157 7.40 1.13 -7.94
CA THR A 157 7.25 0.75 -9.35
C THR A 157 8.59 0.34 -9.98
N GLU A 158 9.65 1.10 -9.71
CA GLU A 158 11.00 0.80 -10.19
C GLU A 158 11.56 -0.51 -9.60
N ASN A 159 11.36 -0.73 -8.29
CA ASN A 159 11.82 -1.93 -7.60
C ASN A 159 11.09 -3.20 -8.11
N PHE A 160 9.76 -3.17 -8.23
CA PHE A 160 9.00 -4.30 -8.77
C PHE A 160 9.38 -4.60 -10.22
N LYS A 161 9.53 -3.57 -11.06
CA LYS A 161 9.99 -3.72 -12.44
C LYS A 161 11.39 -4.33 -12.51
N ALA A 162 12.34 -3.84 -11.71
CA ALA A 162 13.70 -4.37 -11.67
C ALA A 162 13.73 -5.83 -11.17
N ALA A 163 12.85 -6.18 -10.25
CA ALA A 163 12.73 -7.54 -9.73
C ALA A 163 11.96 -8.50 -10.66
N GLY A 164 11.24 -7.98 -11.66
CA GLY A 164 10.48 -8.78 -12.63
C GLY A 164 9.16 -9.34 -12.10
N PHE A 165 8.65 -8.84 -10.95
CA PHE A 165 7.38 -9.31 -10.39
C PHE A 165 6.20 -8.40 -10.79
N LYS A 166 5.10 -9.04 -11.21
CA LYS A 166 3.80 -8.37 -11.35
C LYS A 166 3.28 -8.02 -9.95
N HIS A 167 2.66 -6.86 -9.83
CA HIS A 167 2.06 -6.42 -8.56
C HIS A 167 0.78 -5.65 -8.81
N GLU A 168 -0.18 -5.81 -7.92
CA GLU A 168 -1.50 -5.18 -7.98
C GLU A 168 -1.95 -4.78 -6.57
N SER A 169 -2.79 -3.75 -6.47
CA SER A 169 -3.36 -3.31 -5.19
C SER A 169 -4.83 -2.98 -5.35
N LEU A 170 -5.63 -3.17 -4.28
CA LEU A 170 -7.06 -2.85 -4.32
C LEU A 170 -7.32 -1.36 -4.46
N THR A 171 -6.46 -0.54 -3.85
CA THR A 171 -6.51 0.92 -3.96
C THR A 171 -5.13 1.51 -3.77
N ASN A 172 -4.99 2.79 -4.06
CA ASN A 172 -3.71 3.48 -4.04
C ASN A 172 -3.84 4.89 -3.43
N PHE A 173 -2.69 5.53 -3.25
CA PHE A 173 -2.59 6.85 -2.63
C PHE A 173 -3.36 7.94 -3.39
N ASP A 174 -3.34 7.92 -4.72
CA ASP A 174 -4.02 8.94 -5.53
C ASP A 174 -5.54 8.83 -5.38
N GLU A 175 -6.08 7.62 -5.50
CA GLU A 175 -7.49 7.34 -5.27
C GLU A 175 -7.93 7.71 -3.84
N LEU A 176 -7.07 7.41 -2.86
CA LEU A 176 -7.35 7.71 -1.46
C LEU A 176 -7.43 9.22 -1.21
N ILE A 177 -6.55 10.03 -1.80
CA ILE A 177 -6.58 11.49 -1.68
C ILE A 177 -7.87 12.06 -2.26
N GLU A 178 -8.29 11.59 -3.45
CA GLU A 178 -9.53 12.03 -4.08
C GLU A 178 -10.73 11.73 -3.19
N VAL A 179 -10.80 10.49 -2.68
CA VAL A 179 -11.88 10.07 -1.77
C VAL A 179 -11.84 10.85 -0.46
N ALA A 180 -10.66 11.10 0.11
CA ALA A 180 -10.51 11.89 1.33
C ALA A 180 -11.00 13.33 1.14
N HIS A 181 -10.74 13.94 -0.02
CA HIS A 181 -11.25 15.26 -0.34
C HIS A 181 -12.78 15.26 -0.46
N GLU A 182 -13.38 14.32 -1.19
CA GLU A 182 -14.83 14.18 -1.32
C GLU A 182 -15.54 13.94 0.01
N MET A 183 -14.89 13.22 0.94
CA MET A 183 -15.39 13.00 2.29
C MET A 183 -15.17 14.21 3.24
N ASN A 184 -14.60 15.31 2.75
CA ASN A 184 -14.15 16.45 3.56
C ASN A 184 -13.16 16.06 4.68
N TYR A 185 -12.40 14.99 4.48
CA TYR A 185 -11.36 14.53 5.40
C TYR A 185 -10.12 15.42 5.30
N ILE A 186 -9.82 15.91 4.08
CA ILE A 186 -8.77 16.87 3.77
C ILE A 186 -9.33 18.04 2.97
N LYS A 187 -8.64 19.20 3.01
CA LYS A 187 -8.93 20.37 2.21
C LYS A 187 -8.31 20.25 0.82
N GLU A 188 -8.90 20.91 -0.18
CA GLU A 188 -8.32 21.01 -1.52
C GLU A 188 -6.87 21.53 -1.52
N SER A 189 -6.57 22.48 -0.61
CA SER A 189 -5.23 23.05 -0.43
C SER A 189 -4.17 22.03 0.02
N GLU A 190 -4.58 20.91 0.59
CA GLU A 190 -3.69 19.87 1.13
C GLU A 190 -3.34 18.79 0.09
N ILE A 191 -4.12 18.68 -0.99
CA ILE A 191 -3.92 17.69 -2.06
C ILE A 191 -2.51 17.81 -2.65
N LEU A 192 -2.07 19.03 -2.98
CA LEU A 192 -0.76 19.23 -3.58
C LEU A 192 0.40 18.85 -2.63
N LYS A 193 0.26 19.09 -1.32
CA LYS A 193 1.24 18.64 -0.32
C LYS A 193 1.37 17.12 -0.33
N LEU A 194 0.23 16.41 -0.32
CA LEU A 194 0.18 14.96 -0.33
C LEU A 194 0.81 14.37 -1.60
N GLN A 195 0.49 14.92 -2.77
CA GLN A 195 1.06 14.49 -4.04
C GLN A 195 2.57 14.75 -4.11
N THR A 196 3.04 15.90 -3.63
CA THR A 196 4.48 16.23 -3.59
C THR A 196 5.23 15.28 -2.67
N PHE A 197 4.66 14.93 -1.52
CA PHE A 197 5.23 13.92 -0.64
C PHE A 197 5.34 12.55 -1.34
N ARG A 198 4.29 12.07 -1.99
CA ARG A 198 4.31 10.79 -2.71
C ARG A 198 5.42 10.73 -3.74
N ASP A 199 5.63 11.82 -4.47
CA ASP A 199 6.62 11.88 -5.55
C ASP A 199 8.05 11.84 -5.02
N ASN A 200 8.31 12.47 -3.86
CA ASN A 200 9.61 12.43 -3.20
C ASN A 200 9.51 12.46 -1.67
N PRO A 201 9.27 11.32 -1.01
CA PRO A 201 9.07 11.26 0.45
C PRO A 201 10.27 11.72 1.29
N LYS A 202 11.48 11.70 0.69
CA LYS A 202 12.72 12.11 1.39
C LYS A 202 12.94 13.62 1.39
N ASP A 203 12.28 14.34 0.50
CA ASP A 203 12.36 15.79 0.42
C ASP A 203 11.31 16.43 1.31
N SER A 204 11.74 17.11 2.36
CA SER A 204 10.84 17.80 3.31
C SER A 204 10.16 19.05 2.74
N SER A 205 10.51 19.48 1.53
CA SER A 205 9.95 20.69 0.90
C SER A 205 8.43 20.62 0.68
N TRP A 206 7.86 19.41 0.63
CA TRP A 206 6.41 19.21 0.53
C TRP A 206 5.64 19.89 1.68
N MET A 207 6.23 20.04 2.86
CA MET A 207 5.61 20.72 4.00
C MET A 207 5.37 22.21 3.76
N ASN A 208 6.19 22.82 2.89
CA ASN A 208 6.14 24.23 2.53
C ASN A 208 5.40 24.51 1.22
N VAL A 209 4.79 23.50 0.61
CA VAL A 209 4.02 23.65 -0.63
C VAL A 209 2.71 24.36 -0.32
N TRP A 210 2.55 25.57 -0.87
CA TRP A 210 1.31 26.34 -0.81
C TRP A 210 0.46 26.02 -2.04
N SER A 211 -0.86 25.86 -1.86
CA SER A 211 -1.71 25.54 -2.99
C SER A 211 -1.54 26.59 -4.11
N THR A 212 -1.38 26.15 -5.34
CA THR A 212 -1.25 27.00 -6.53
C THR A 212 -2.46 27.93 -6.72
N PHE A 213 -3.57 27.65 -6.05
CA PHE A 213 -4.76 28.50 -6.01
C PHE A 213 -4.47 29.87 -5.35
N TRP A 214 -3.70 29.91 -4.27
CA TRP A 214 -3.26 31.14 -3.64
C TRP A 214 -2.26 31.92 -4.50
N VAL A 215 -1.33 31.23 -5.16
CA VAL A 215 -0.33 31.86 -6.03
C VAL A 215 -0.98 32.50 -7.26
N LYS A 216 -2.00 31.85 -7.85
CA LYS A 216 -2.79 32.46 -8.95
C LYS A 216 -3.64 33.64 -8.47
N LYS A 217 -4.26 33.54 -7.29
CA LYS A 217 -5.06 34.64 -6.72
C LYS A 217 -4.21 35.83 -6.32
N VAL A 218 -3.02 35.60 -5.79
CA VAL A 218 -2.05 36.67 -5.46
C VAL A 218 -1.44 37.27 -6.73
N LYS A 219 -1.07 36.47 -7.74
CA LYS A 219 -0.60 37.01 -9.04
C LYS A 219 -1.67 37.78 -9.79
N PHE A 220 -2.93 37.41 -9.68
CA PHE A 220 -4.03 38.18 -10.29
C PHE A 220 -4.30 39.49 -9.54
N LYS A 221 -4.11 39.53 -8.23
CA LYS A 221 -4.25 40.73 -7.40
C LYS A 221 -3.07 41.71 -7.57
N LEU A 222 -1.88 41.22 -7.89
CA LEU A 222 -0.67 42.02 -8.11
C LEU A 222 -0.61 42.68 -9.52
N ARG A 223 -1.44 42.25 -10.46
CA ARG A 223 -1.51 42.86 -11.81
C ARG A 223 -2.44 44.05 -11.91
N GLY A 224 -3.11 44.47 -10.88
CA GLY A 224 -4.11 45.49 -11.00
C GLY A 224 -4.47 46.36 -9.80
N LYS A 225 -3.66 46.55 -8.75
CA LYS A 225 -3.84 47.66 -7.76
C LYS A 225 -2.69 47.66 -6.72
N LYS A 226 -2.27 48.87 -6.32
CA LYS A 226 -1.41 49.11 -5.15
C LYS A 226 -1.97 48.34 -3.95
N VAL A 227 -1.15 47.49 -3.33
CA VAL A 227 -1.48 46.79 -2.11
C VAL A 227 -0.92 47.61 -0.96
N GLU A 228 -1.80 48.23 -0.18
CA GLU A 228 -1.45 48.61 1.21
C GLU A 228 -1.42 47.34 2.03
N LEU A 229 -0.28 47.09 2.67
CA LEU A 229 -0.08 46.06 3.67
C LEU A 229 -0.73 46.50 4.97
N LEU A 230 -1.71 45.75 5.43
CA LEU A 230 -2.14 45.69 6.83
C LEU A 230 -1.62 44.42 7.45
#